data_c0f006db998209b178362341d05a6ee9
#
_entry.id   c0f006db998209b178362341d05a6ee9
#
_cell.length_a   1.000
_cell.length_b   1.000
_cell.length_c   1.000
_cell.angle_alpha   90.00
_cell.angle_beta   90.00
_cell.angle_gamma   90.00
#
_symmetry.space_group_name_H-M   'P 1'
#
loop_
_entity.id
_entity.type
_entity.pdbx_description
1 polymer ?
#
loop_
_entity_poly.entity_id
_entity_poly.type
_entity_poly.pdbx_seq_one_letter_code
_entity_poly.pdbx_strand_id
1 'polypeptide(L)'
;MTKLSGFLRPGCVVEFMQGNAVQLAWVLEESSGRLRLLTATKREAALAASRVLPWSGPEHPAQASRQEILEHLAAHHRRREELEAQVKALEIWDMAQGEVDRAPAQWFAGLVWEKPGPDEIAAMGRALLAAKTHFKFQPPDFEVYPADKVEARLHQQAETRERELLLGGGQTLFRALWERQKSGGRRAALPELDQDTTLRLKALL
;
A
#
# COMPACT_ATOMS: atom_id res chain seq x y z
N MET A 1 -6.90 14.93 20.82
CA MET A 1 -5.89 15.35 19.82
C MET A 1 -4.52 14.91 20.33
N THR A 2 -4.05 13.76 19.93
CA THR A 2 -2.74 13.23 20.31
C THR A 2 -1.67 14.08 19.62
N LYS A 3 -0.84 14.76 20.43
CA LYS A 3 0.24 15.60 19.91
C LYS A 3 1.30 14.74 19.20
N LEU A 4 1.21 14.63 17.89
CA LEU A 4 2.27 14.15 17.00
C LEU A 4 3.56 14.99 17.06
N SER A 5 3.54 16.11 17.78
CA SER A 5 4.59 17.12 17.79
C SER A 5 5.92 16.71 18.47
N GLY A 6 5.99 15.53 19.09
CA GLY A 6 7.24 15.05 19.72
C GLY A 6 8.20 14.31 18.78
N PHE A 7 7.70 13.82 17.63
CA PHE A 7 8.44 12.87 16.77
C PHE A 7 8.92 13.47 15.44
N LEU A 8 8.73 14.77 15.21
CA LEU A 8 9.05 15.40 13.93
C LEU A 8 10.29 16.30 14.00
N ARG A 9 11.26 15.95 14.87
CA ARG A 9 12.51 16.69 15.01
C ARG A 9 13.49 16.36 13.87
N PRO A 10 14.45 17.25 13.59
CA PRO A 10 15.58 16.92 12.73
C PRO A 10 16.25 15.62 13.20
N GLY A 11 16.54 14.72 12.27
CA GLY A 11 17.05 13.38 12.58
C GLY A 11 15.98 12.29 12.65
N CYS A 12 14.70 12.63 12.70
CA CYS A 12 13.62 11.66 12.72
C CYS A 12 13.34 11.09 11.32
N VAL A 13 13.16 9.77 11.24
CA VAL A 13 12.71 9.07 10.03
C VAL A 13 11.18 9.09 10.01
N VAL A 14 10.60 9.56 8.91
CA VAL A 14 9.14 9.71 8.73
C VAL A 14 8.68 9.07 7.43
N GLU A 15 7.40 8.82 7.35
CA GLU A 15 6.75 8.37 6.12
C GLU A 15 5.59 9.26 5.75
N PHE A 16 5.34 9.40 4.46
CA PHE A 16 4.20 10.14 3.93
C PHE A 16 3.71 9.52 2.62
N MET A 17 2.46 9.79 2.26
CA MET A 17 1.89 9.33 0.99
C MET A 17 2.25 10.29 -0.15
N GLN A 18 2.78 9.72 -1.23
CA GLN A 18 2.94 10.41 -2.52
C GLN A 18 2.17 9.62 -3.58
N GLY A 19 1.00 10.12 -3.96
CA GLY A 19 0.05 9.32 -4.72
C GLY A 19 -0.39 8.10 -3.91
N ASN A 20 -0.23 6.91 -4.48
CA ASN A 20 -0.56 5.64 -3.82
C ASN A 20 0.65 4.95 -3.15
N ALA A 21 1.81 5.56 -3.15
CA ALA A 21 3.04 4.99 -2.59
C ALA A 21 3.43 5.67 -1.28
N VAL A 22 3.91 4.86 -0.34
CA VAL A 22 4.55 5.35 0.89
C VAL A 22 5.98 5.76 0.57
N GLN A 23 6.35 6.97 0.95
CA GLN A 23 7.71 7.51 0.81
C GLN A 23 8.37 7.62 2.16
N LEU A 24 9.58 7.11 2.27
CA LEU A 24 10.44 7.24 3.44
C LEU A 24 11.29 8.49 3.30
N ALA A 25 11.40 9.26 4.39
CA ALA A 25 12.18 10.47 4.41
C ALA A 25 12.77 10.76 5.80
N TRP A 26 13.79 11.59 5.78
CA TRP A 26 14.47 12.12 6.96
C TRP A 26 14.06 13.57 7.17
N VAL A 27 13.74 13.94 8.40
CA VAL A 27 13.44 15.33 8.75
C VAL A 27 14.74 16.12 8.86
N LEU A 28 14.93 17.07 7.94
CA LEU A 28 16.06 18.01 7.98
C LEU A 28 15.77 19.19 8.89
N GLU A 29 14.53 19.67 8.85
CA GLU A 29 14.09 20.87 9.58
C GLU A 29 12.58 20.84 9.81
N GLU A 30 12.15 21.34 10.96
CA GLU A 30 10.75 21.61 11.27
C GLU A 30 10.59 23.09 11.61
N SER A 31 9.67 23.76 10.95
CA SER A 31 9.36 25.16 11.20
C SER A 31 7.87 25.42 10.99
N SER A 32 7.21 25.88 12.04
CA SER A 32 5.80 26.30 12.00
C SER A 32 4.85 25.25 11.41
N GLY A 33 5.06 23.97 11.73
CA GLY A 33 4.25 22.85 11.24
C GLY A 33 4.55 22.44 9.80
N ARG A 34 5.64 22.95 9.21
CA ARG A 34 6.18 22.51 7.92
C ARG A 34 7.50 21.79 8.11
N LEU A 35 7.67 20.71 7.38
CA LEU A 35 8.88 19.90 7.39
C LEU A 35 9.63 20.08 6.10
N ARG A 36 10.96 20.22 6.22
CA ARG A 36 11.88 20.02 5.11
C ARG A 36 12.46 18.62 5.25
N LEU A 37 12.29 17.80 4.23
CA LEU A 37 12.59 16.39 4.22
C LEU A 37 13.63 16.07 3.16
N LEU A 38 14.51 15.08 3.45
CA LEU A 38 15.32 14.40 2.45
C LEU A 38 14.75 12.99 2.23
N THR A 39 14.30 12.71 1.01
CA THR A 39 13.73 11.40 0.65
C THR A 39 14.82 10.37 0.32
N ALA A 40 14.48 9.09 0.41
CA ALA A 40 15.36 7.99 -0.02
C ALA A 40 15.77 8.11 -1.51
N THR A 41 14.98 8.82 -2.32
CA THR A 41 15.31 9.13 -3.74
C THR A 41 16.25 10.33 -3.90
N LYS A 42 16.91 10.77 -2.84
CA LYS A 42 17.88 11.88 -2.78
C LYS A 42 17.29 13.27 -3.10
N ARG A 43 15.97 13.42 -3.07
CA ARG A 43 15.27 14.69 -3.33
C ARG A 43 14.86 15.34 -2.02
N GLU A 44 14.94 16.65 -1.97
CA GLU A 44 14.32 17.42 -0.90
C GLU A 44 12.86 17.68 -1.21
N ALA A 45 12.03 17.62 -0.18
CA ALA A 45 10.59 17.89 -0.25
C ALA A 45 10.17 18.76 0.93
N ALA A 46 9.21 19.63 0.70
CA ALA A 46 8.55 20.41 1.75
C ALA A 46 7.12 19.87 1.96
N LEU A 47 6.79 19.55 3.20
CA LEU A 47 5.53 18.91 3.56
C LEU A 47 4.94 19.52 4.82
N ALA A 48 3.61 19.64 4.89
CA ALA A 48 2.96 19.96 6.17
C ALA A 48 3.10 18.75 7.13
N ALA A 49 3.40 18.99 8.40
CA ALA A 49 3.55 17.94 9.40
C ALA A 49 2.31 17.03 9.52
N SER A 50 1.12 17.58 9.27
CA SER A 50 -0.14 16.83 9.26
C SER A 50 -0.27 15.78 8.13
N ARG A 51 0.62 15.81 7.13
CA ARG A 51 0.66 14.84 6.03
C ARG A 51 1.61 13.66 6.28
N VAL A 52 2.36 13.70 7.37
CA VAL A 52 3.17 12.57 7.82
C VAL A 52 2.25 11.48 8.34
N LEU A 53 2.57 10.23 8.03
CA LEU A 53 1.84 9.07 8.55
C LEU A 53 2.03 8.98 10.07
N PRO A 54 1.05 8.45 10.83
CA PRO A 54 1.04 8.51 12.29
C PRO A 54 2.03 7.58 12.99
N TRP A 55 2.95 7.03 12.25
CA TRP A 55 4.11 6.30 12.76
C TRP A 55 5.39 6.97 12.29
N SER A 56 6.32 7.17 13.17
CA SER A 56 7.59 7.85 12.92
C SER A 56 8.71 7.26 13.76
N GLY A 57 9.93 7.60 13.41
CA GLY A 57 11.14 7.06 14.01
C GLY A 57 11.80 6.00 13.12
N PRO A 58 12.97 5.55 13.52
CA PRO A 58 13.70 6.00 14.71
C PRO A 58 14.25 7.41 14.59
N GLU A 59 14.77 7.93 15.71
CA GLU A 59 15.50 9.18 15.75
C GLU A 59 17.01 8.92 15.64
N HIS A 60 17.67 9.73 14.85
CA HIS A 60 19.13 9.74 14.66
C HIS A 60 19.70 11.13 14.99
N PRO A 61 21.04 11.25 15.14
CA PRO A 61 21.65 12.55 15.34
C PRO A 61 21.31 13.54 14.22
N ALA A 62 20.80 14.71 14.58
CA ALA A 62 20.37 15.73 13.61
C ALA A 62 21.50 16.25 12.70
N GLN A 63 22.75 16.07 13.11
CA GLN A 63 23.97 16.58 12.44
C GLN A 63 24.59 15.55 11.48
N ALA A 64 23.86 14.49 11.13
CA ALA A 64 24.34 13.50 10.17
C ALA A 64 24.61 14.15 8.79
N SER A 65 25.68 13.74 8.14
CA SER A 65 25.98 14.15 6.78
C SER A 65 24.93 13.62 5.82
N ARG A 66 24.81 14.26 4.64
CA ARG A 66 23.85 13.81 3.62
C ARG A 66 24.05 12.34 3.22
N GLN A 67 25.29 11.87 3.20
CA GLN A 67 25.59 10.48 2.86
C GLN A 67 25.12 9.53 3.96
N GLU A 68 25.43 9.82 5.22
CA GLU A 68 24.94 9.03 6.37
C GLU A 68 23.42 8.97 6.43
N ILE A 69 22.73 10.09 6.17
CA ILE A 69 21.27 10.13 6.09
C ILE A 69 20.74 9.14 5.04
N LEU A 70 21.34 9.13 3.85
CA LEU A 70 20.92 8.23 2.77
C LEU A 70 21.20 6.75 3.10
N GLU A 71 22.31 6.46 3.79
CA GLU A 71 22.64 5.12 4.26
C GLU A 71 21.62 4.65 5.32
N HIS A 72 21.28 5.50 6.30
CA HIS A 72 20.23 5.22 7.28
C HIS A 72 18.87 4.99 6.61
N LEU A 73 18.46 5.87 5.69
CA LEU A 73 17.20 5.69 4.95
C LEU A 73 17.16 4.38 4.17
N ALA A 74 18.27 4.00 3.52
CA ALA A 74 18.36 2.74 2.80
C ALA A 74 18.26 1.52 3.74
N ALA A 75 18.89 1.59 4.92
CA ALA A 75 18.83 0.55 5.93
C ALA A 75 17.39 0.38 6.48
N HIS A 76 16.73 1.49 6.86
CA HIS A 76 15.34 1.45 7.32
C HIS A 76 14.37 0.99 6.24
N HIS A 77 14.55 1.42 4.98
CA HIS A 77 13.72 0.98 3.88
C HIS A 77 13.77 -0.55 3.73
N ARG A 78 14.97 -1.12 3.65
CA ARG A 78 15.18 -2.58 3.57
C ARG A 78 14.58 -3.30 4.77
N ARG A 79 14.85 -2.81 5.97
CA ARG A 79 14.33 -3.41 7.21
C ARG A 79 12.80 -3.43 7.22
N ARG A 80 12.15 -2.32 6.83
CA ARG A 80 10.68 -2.23 6.76
C ARG A 80 10.09 -3.14 5.68
N GLU A 81 10.75 -3.29 4.53
CA GLU A 81 10.32 -4.24 3.48
C GLU A 81 10.40 -5.69 3.96
N GLU A 82 11.50 -6.07 4.63
CA GLU A 82 11.67 -7.39 5.20
C GLU A 82 10.61 -7.71 6.28
N LEU A 83 10.30 -6.74 7.13
CA LEU A 83 9.27 -6.86 8.16
C LEU A 83 7.86 -6.89 7.56
N GLU A 84 7.58 -6.03 6.58
CA GLU A 84 6.30 -5.98 5.87
C GLU A 84 5.98 -7.32 5.20
N ALA A 85 6.98 -7.97 4.59
CA ALA A 85 6.82 -9.29 3.97
C ALA A 85 6.48 -10.39 4.98
N GLN A 86 6.76 -10.20 6.28
CA GLN A 86 6.41 -11.14 7.35
C GLN A 86 4.98 -10.93 7.88
N VAL A 87 4.40 -9.74 7.64
CA VAL A 87 3.06 -9.42 8.13
C VAL A 87 2.00 -10.12 7.29
N LYS A 88 1.24 -10.98 7.92
CA LYS A 88 0.09 -11.65 7.31
C LYS A 88 -1.18 -10.88 7.64
N ALA A 89 -1.51 -9.91 6.82
CA ALA A 89 -2.61 -8.96 7.08
C ALA A 89 -3.96 -9.64 7.32
N LEU A 90 -4.22 -10.81 6.73
CA LEU A 90 -5.45 -11.59 6.97
C LEU A 90 -5.49 -12.15 8.39
N GLU A 91 -4.39 -12.73 8.87
CA GLU A 91 -4.31 -13.25 10.25
C GLU A 91 -4.47 -12.10 11.27
N ILE A 92 -3.90 -10.92 10.97
CA ILE A 92 -4.09 -9.71 11.79
C ILE A 92 -5.56 -9.27 11.81
N TRP A 93 -6.24 -9.33 10.66
CA TRP A 93 -7.65 -8.98 10.57
C TRP A 93 -8.52 -9.98 11.36
N ASP A 94 -8.26 -11.29 11.24
CA ASP A 94 -8.96 -12.33 12.02
C ASP A 94 -8.81 -12.11 13.52
N MET A 95 -7.60 -11.77 13.99
CA MET A 95 -7.34 -11.48 15.41
C MET A 95 -7.98 -10.17 15.89
N ALA A 96 -8.11 -9.18 15.02
CA ALA A 96 -8.66 -7.88 15.38
C ALA A 96 -10.19 -7.83 15.31
N GLN A 97 -10.82 -8.75 14.57
CA GLN A 97 -12.27 -8.82 14.46
C GLN A 97 -12.93 -9.07 15.81
N GLY A 98 -13.91 -8.20 16.15
CA GLY A 98 -14.63 -8.29 17.41
C GLY A 98 -13.88 -7.77 18.63
N GLU A 99 -12.56 -7.55 18.52
CA GLU A 99 -11.75 -6.98 19.59
C GLU A 99 -11.72 -5.45 19.52
N VAL A 100 -11.56 -4.90 18.28
CA VAL A 100 -11.53 -3.45 18.05
C VAL A 100 -12.18 -3.08 16.74
N ASP A 101 -12.93 -1.98 16.72
CA ASP A 101 -13.45 -1.37 15.49
C ASP A 101 -12.40 -0.49 14.82
N ARG A 102 -11.49 0.08 15.64
CA ARG A 102 -10.47 1.02 15.19
C ARG A 102 -9.29 1.02 16.15
N ALA A 103 -8.07 0.99 15.61
CA ALA A 103 -6.83 1.09 16.39
C ALA A 103 -5.68 1.72 15.58
N PRO A 104 -4.64 2.27 16.25
CA PRO A 104 -3.42 2.74 15.58
C PRO A 104 -2.55 1.56 15.15
N ALA A 105 -1.65 1.80 14.16
CA ALA A 105 -0.71 0.77 13.68
C ALA A 105 0.10 0.10 14.79
N GLN A 106 0.43 0.84 15.85
CA GLN A 106 1.15 0.31 17.02
C GLN A 106 0.37 -0.79 17.74
N TRP A 107 -0.95 -0.69 17.84
CA TRP A 107 -1.80 -1.71 18.45
C TRP A 107 -1.72 -3.01 17.65
N PHE A 108 -1.86 -2.93 16.33
CA PHE A 108 -1.77 -4.10 15.44
C PHE A 108 -0.36 -4.71 15.45
N ALA A 109 0.69 -3.88 15.51
CA ALA A 109 2.05 -4.37 15.65
C ALA A 109 2.26 -5.17 16.94
N GLY A 110 1.58 -4.80 18.02
CA GLY A 110 1.58 -5.53 19.30
C GLY A 110 0.95 -6.93 19.22
N LEU A 111 0.16 -7.25 18.19
CA LEU A 111 -0.36 -8.61 17.97
C LEU A 111 0.71 -9.57 17.43
N VAL A 112 1.76 -9.04 16.81
CA VAL A 112 2.83 -9.83 16.17
C VAL A 112 4.12 -9.79 16.97
N TRP A 113 4.49 -8.63 17.49
CA TRP A 113 5.74 -8.39 18.20
C TRP A 113 5.46 -7.96 19.64
N GLU A 114 6.11 -8.58 20.60
CA GLU A 114 5.91 -8.28 22.04
C GLU A 114 6.21 -6.81 22.37
N LYS A 115 7.26 -6.25 21.75
CA LYS A 115 7.69 -4.85 21.92
C LYS A 115 8.04 -4.25 20.56
N PRO A 116 7.04 -3.88 19.73
CA PRO A 116 7.30 -3.36 18.40
C PRO A 116 8.07 -2.03 18.46
N GLY A 117 9.18 -1.97 17.77
CA GLY A 117 9.93 -0.76 17.54
C GLY A 117 9.35 0.06 16.37
N PRO A 118 9.95 1.23 16.07
CA PRO A 118 9.47 2.11 15.03
C PRO A 118 9.37 1.46 13.63
N ASP A 119 10.32 0.58 13.28
CA ASP A 119 10.32 -0.08 11.97
C ASP A 119 9.25 -1.18 11.87
N GLU A 120 9.00 -1.92 12.96
CA GLU A 120 7.92 -2.89 13.05
C GLU A 120 6.54 -2.21 12.96
N ILE A 121 6.36 -1.08 13.65
CA ILE A 121 5.11 -0.29 13.58
C ILE A 121 4.90 0.26 12.18
N ALA A 122 5.95 0.77 11.52
CA ALA A 122 5.87 1.28 10.17
C ALA A 122 5.57 0.17 9.15
N ALA A 123 6.21 -1.00 9.28
CA ALA A 123 5.95 -2.17 8.44
C ALA A 123 4.50 -2.65 8.58
N MET A 124 3.98 -2.74 9.81
CA MET A 124 2.58 -3.02 10.07
C MET A 124 1.68 -2.00 9.38
N GLY A 125 1.92 -0.70 9.57
CA GLY A 125 1.14 0.36 8.94
C GLY A 125 1.10 0.25 7.41
N ARG A 126 2.23 -0.09 6.76
CA ARG A 126 2.31 -0.34 5.31
C ARG A 126 1.48 -1.56 4.89
N ALA A 127 1.60 -2.68 5.61
CA ALA A 127 0.84 -3.89 5.34
C ALA A 127 -0.68 -3.65 5.44
N LEU A 128 -1.13 -2.92 6.47
CA LEU A 128 -2.54 -2.56 6.62
C LEU A 128 -3.01 -1.59 5.53
N LEU A 129 -2.17 -0.63 5.09
CA LEU A 129 -2.47 0.25 3.95
C LEU A 129 -2.64 -0.53 2.63
N ALA A 130 -1.89 -1.62 2.45
CA ALA A 130 -2.02 -2.51 1.30
C ALA A 130 -3.29 -3.37 1.36
N ALA A 131 -3.71 -3.80 2.55
CA ALA A 131 -4.85 -4.67 2.80
C ALA A 131 -6.20 -3.92 2.79
N LYS A 132 -6.47 -3.11 1.78
CA LYS A 132 -7.63 -2.20 1.64
C LYS A 132 -9.00 -2.89 1.69
N THR A 133 -9.05 -4.18 1.45
CA THR A 133 -10.30 -4.96 1.53
C THR A 133 -10.73 -5.16 2.97
N HIS A 134 -9.77 -5.29 3.89
CA HIS A 134 -9.96 -5.63 5.29
C HIS A 134 -9.84 -4.42 6.23
N PHE A 135 -9.04 -3.43 5.84
CA PHE A 135 -8.76 -2.24 6.62
C PHE A 135 -9.01 -0.96 5.84
N LYS A 136 -9.38 0.10 6.56
CA LYS A 136 -9.46 1.46 6.03
C LYS A 136 -8.62 2.39 6.88
N PHE A 137 -7.64 3.03 6.27
CA PHE A 137 -6.89 4.07 6.96
C PHE A 137 -7.72 5.33 7.13
N GLN A 138 -7.93 5.71 8.38
CA GLN A 138 -8.56 6.96 8.81
C GLN A 138 -7.65 7.62 9.85
N PRO A 139 -6.72 8.48 9.44
CA PRO A 139 -5.70 9.02 10.35
C PRO A 139 -6.25 9.49 11.70
N PRO A 140 -5.60 9.13 12.80
CA PRO A 140 -4.34 8.38 12.90
C PRO A 140 -4.49 6.85 12.89
N ASP A 141 -5.69 6.32 12.77
CA ASP A 141 -6.03 4.92 13.02
C ASP A 141 -6.42 4.16 11.76
N PHE A 142 -6.51 2.84 11.90
CA PHE A 142 -7.11 1.92 10.94
C PHE A 142 -8.46 1.43 11.47
N GLU A 143 -9.51 1.56 10.66
CA GLU A 143 -10.82 0.93 10.86
C GLU A 143 -10.72 -0.54 10.40
N VAL A 144 -11.15 -1.47 11.23
CA VAL A 144 -11.27 -2.90 10.91
C VAL A 144 -12.63 -3.13 10.28
N TYR A 145 -12.67 -3.67 9.07
CA TYR A 145 -13.94 -3.98 8.44
C TYR A 145 -14.53 -5.28 8.98
N PRO A 146 -15.83 -5.30 9.32
CA PRO A 146 -16.51 -6.52 9.72
C PRO A 146 -16.61 -7.53 8.57
N ALA A 147 -16.81 -8.81 8.90
CA ALA A 147 -16.75 -9.93 7.96
C ALA A 147 -17.71 -9.79 6.77
N ASP A 148 -18.94 -9.38 7.03
CA ASP A 148 -19.97 -9.15 6.00
C ASP A 148 -19.52 -8.11 4.97
N LYS A 149 -18.88 -7.04 5.42
CA LYS A 149 -18.35 -5.97 4.56
C LYS A 149 -17.15 -6.44 3.74
N VAL A 150 -16.28 -7.26 4.33
CA VAL A 150 -15.14 -7.85 3.63
C VAL A 150 -15.62 -8.82 2.56
N GLU A 151 -16.56 -9.71 2.90
CA GLU A 151 -17.17 -10.65 1.95
C GLU A 151 -17.81 -9.95 0.75
N ALA A 152 -18.63 -8.92 1.01
CA ALA A 152 -19.24 -8.12 -0.04
C ALA A 152 -18.19 -7.45 -0.96
N ARG A 153 -17.08 -6.96 -0.39
CA ARG A 153 -15.98 -6.36 -1.17
C ARG A 153 -15.22 -7.38 -2.01
N LEU A 154 -14.95 -8.56 -1.45
CA LEU A 154 -14.30 -9.65 -2.18
C LEU A 154 -15.17 -10.11 -3.34
N HIS A 155 -16.48 -10.26 -3.13
CA HIS A 155 -17.42 -10.59 -4.19
C HIS A 155 -17.43 -9.53 -5.30
N GLN A 156 -17.53 -8.25 -4.94
CA GLN A 156 -17.47 -7.15 -5.91
C GLN A 156 -16.14 -7.11 -6.69
N GLN A 157 -15.02 -7.37 -6.03
CA GLN A 157 -13.71 -7.44 -6.69
C GLN A 157 -13.64 -8.62 -7.66
N ALA A 158 -14.19 -9.79 -7.27
CA ALA A 158 -14.25 -10.98 -8.13
C ALA A 158 -15.10 -10.70 -9.38
N GLU A 159 -16.28 -10.11 -9.22
CA GLU A 159 -17.15 -9.73 -10.36
C GLU A 159 -16.47 -8.71 -11.29
N THR A 160 -15.80 -7.69 -10.71
CA THR A 160 -15.09 -6.68 -11.50
C THR A 160 -13.96 -7.32 -12.30
N ARG A 161 -13.16 -8.19 -11.66
CA ARG A 161 -12.06 -8.89 -12.31
C ARG A 161 -12.56 -9.82 -13.43
N GLU A 162 -13.64 -10.54 -13.18
CA GLU A 162 -14.29 -11.39 -14.19
C GLU A 162 -14.74 -10.56 -15.39
N ARG A 163 -15.41 -9.44 -15.14
CA ARG A 163 -15.84 -8.51 -16.19
C ARG A 163 -14.67 -7.96 -17.01
N GLU A 164 -13.58 -7.59 -16.35
CA GLU A 164 -12.36 -7.09 -17.03
C GLU A 164 -11.72 -8.17 -17.90
N LEU A 165 -11.66 -9.42 -17.42
CA LEU A 165 -11.15 -10.56 -18.20
C LEU A 165 -12.02 -10.83 -19.45
N LEU A 166 -13.35 -10.82 -19.30
CA LEU A 166 -14.26 -11.01 -20.42
C LEU A 166 -14.16 -9.87 -21.44
N LEU A 167 -14.08 -8.62 -21.00
CA LEU A 167 -13.89 -7.47 -21.87
C LEU A 167 -12.56 -7.52 -22.62
N GLY A 168 -11.47 -7.86 -21.94
CA GLY A 168 -10.15 -8.01 -22.54
C GLY A 168 -10.09 -9.14 -23.56
N GLY A 169 -10.67 -10.30 -23.23
CA GLY A 169 -10.82 -11.44 -24.15
C GLY A 169 -11.66 -11.09 -25.37
N GLY A 170 -12.80 -10.43 -25.15
CA GLY A 170 -13.69 -9.98 -26.22
C GLY A 170 -13.02 -8.98 -27.18
N GLN A 171 -12.27 -7.99 -26.65
CA GLN A 171 -11.52 -7.02 -27.45
C GLN A 171 -10.45 -7.71 -28.30
N THR A 172 -9.73 -8.67 -27.73
CA THR A 172 -8.69 -9.42 -28.40
C THR A 172 -9.27 -10.26 -29.56
N LEU A 173 -10.38 -10.95 -29.29
CA LEU A 173 -11.10 -11.74 -30.30
C LEU A 173 -11.64 -10.85 -31.43
N PHE A 174 -12.27 -9.72 -31.09
CA PHE A 174 -12.85 -8.81 -32.08
C PHE A 174 -11.76 -8.22 -32.97
N ARG A 175 -10.62 -7.84 -32.41
CA ARG A 175 -9.47 -7.34 -33.19
C ARG A 175 -8.95 -8.42 -34.16
N ALA A 176 -8.80 -9.67 -33.71
CA ALA A 176 -8.34 -10.75 -34.56
C ALA A 176 -9.33 -11.07 -35.71
N LEU A 177 -10.63 -11.04 -35.44
CA LEU A 177 -11.68 -11.21 -36.46
C LEU A 177 -11.66 -10.07 -37.48
N TRP A 178 -11.50 -8.82 -37.01
CA TRP A 178 -11.41 -7.65 -37.87
C TRP A 178 -10.19 -7.70 -38.80
N GLU A 179 -9.01 -8.05 -38.29
CA GLU A 179 -7.80 -8.22 -39.09
C GLU A 179 -7.96 -9.36 -40.12
N ARG A 180 -8.59 -10.45 -39.72
CA ARG A 180 -8.89 -11.57 -40.62
C ARG A 180 -9.82 -11.16 -41.77
N GLN A 181 -10.83 -10.32 -41.49
CA GLN A 181 -11.75 -9.80 -42.52
C GLN A 181 -11.02 -8.85 -43.48
N LYS A 182 -10.18 -7.95 -42.97
CA LYS A 182 -9.37 -7.04 -43.79
C LYS A 182 -8.36 -7.76 -44.70
N SER A 183 -7.77 -8.85 -44.26
CA SER A 183 -6.79 -9.64 -44.99
C SER A 183 -7.38 -10.61 -46.03
N GLY A 184 -8.68 -10.51 -46.32
CA GLY A 184 -9.36 -11.35 -47.32
C GLY A 184 -9.47 -12.82 -46.92
N GLY A 185 -9.56 -13.09 -45.61
CA GLY A 185 -9.77 -14.46 -45.09
C GLY A 185 -8.52 -15.31 -45.01
N ARG A 186 -7.35 -14.82 -45.38
CA ARG A 186 -6.08 -15.53 -45.23
C ARG A 186 -5.65 -15.52 -43.76
N ARG A 187 -5.70 -16.70 -43.18
CA ARG A 187 -5.21 -17.24 -41.90
C ARG A 187 -4.42 -16.27 -40.98
N ALA A 188 -5.09 -15.36 -40.31
CA ALA A 188 -4.63 -14.97 -39.00
C ALA A 188 -5.17 -16.02 -38.01
N ALA A 189 -4.30 -16.67 -37.24
CA ALA A 189 -4.73 -17.55 -36.17
C ALA A 189 -5.56 -16.75 -35.19
N LEU A 190 -6.72 -17.28 -34.76
CA LEU A 190 -7.49 -16.67 -33.68
C LEU A 190 -6.66 -16.81 -32.39
N PRO A 191 -6.66 -15.82 -31.53
CA PRO A 191 -5.96 -15.90 -30.25
C PRO A 191 -6.50 -17.08 -29.45
N GLU A 192 -5.61 -17.87 -28.86
CA GLU A 192 -5.97 -18.88 -27.88
C GLU A 192 -6.48 -18.18 -26.62
N LEU A 193 -7.80 -18.13 -26.45
CA LEU A 193 -8.42 -17.75 -25.19
C LEU A 193 -8.52 -19.01 -24.33
N ASP A 194 -8.41 -18.85 -23.00
CA ASP A 194 -8.68 -19.96 -22.11
C ASP A 194 -10.11 -20.50 -22.30
N GLN A 195 -10.32 -21.76 -21.95
CA GLN A 195 -11.58 -22.45 -22.24
C GLN A 195 -12.78 -21.80 -21.58
N ASP A 196 -12.62 -21.26 -20.34
CA ASP A 196 -13.70 -20.63 -19.59
C ASP A 196 -14.12 -19.30 -20.24
N THR A 197 -13.16 -18.43 -20.58
CA THR A 197 -13.39 -17.19 -21.32
C THR A 197 -14.05 -17.46 -22.67
N THR A 198 -13.63 -18.53 -23.38
CA THR A 198 -14.22 -18.92 -24.67
C THR A 198 -15.68 -19.36 -24.54
N LEU A 199 -16.00 -20.17 -23.51
CA LEU A 199 -17.38 -20.63 -23.26
C LEU A 199 -18.29 -19.47 -22.89
N ARG A 200 -17.84 -18.56 -22.05
CA ARG A 200 -18.63 -17.39 -21.62
C ARG A 200 -18.85 -16.39 -22.74
N LEU A 201 -17.84 -16.14 -23.59
CA LEU A 201 -18.02 -15.30 -24.77
C LEU A 201 -18.98 -15.93 -25.80
N LYS A 202 -18.97 -17.27 -25.96
CA LYS A 202 -19.95 -17.96 -26.80
C LYS A 202 -21.38 -17.88 -26.26
N ALA A 203 -21.56 -17.83 -24.94
CA ALA A 203 -22.87 -17.69 -24.32
C ALA A 203 -23.48 -16.29 -24.47
N LEU A 204 -22.66 -15.28 -24.82
CA LEU A 204 -23.08 -13.91 -25.04
C LEU A 204 -23.40 -13.59 -26.51
N LEU A 205 -23.11 -14.49 -27.43
CA LEU A 205 -23.40 -14.42 -28.87
C LEU A 205 -24.62 -15.21 -29.22
#